data_eb4ea5d9fbdc222bfd74c1b460c67767
#
_entry.id   eb4ea5d9fbdc222bfd74c1b460c67767
#
_cell.length_a   1.000
_cell.length_b   1.000
_cell.length_c   1.000
_cell.angle_alpha   90.00
_cell.angle_beta   90.00
_cell.angle_gamma   90.00
#
_symmetry.space_group_name_H-M   'P 1'
#
loop_
_entity.id
_entity.type
_entity.pdbx_description
1 polymer ?
#
loop_
_entity_poly.entity_id
_entity_poly.type
_entity_poly.pdbx_seq_one_letter_code
_entity_poly.pdbx_strand_id
1 'polypeptide(L)'
;WLQKRNAAKVEKKAGRTAAEGLIQTYLHHDGRTGVIAEVNSETDFVAKNEDFRQFARDLCMHIAALSPTYVNRDEVPADVVAKQVEIAEAQVREMGKPEHLVPRIAEGKVKAWYADNCLLDQPYVKDEKNRAVGVVLTELAGKIGEKLVIRRFVRYELGDGIEKKTD
;
A
#
# COMPACT_ATOMS: atom_id res chain seq x y z
N TRP A 1 -19.25 12.48 10.32
CA TRP A 1 -18.82 12.95 11.66
C TRP A 1 -17.69 12.07 12.24
N LEU A 2 -17.84 10.76 12.23
CA LEU A 2 -16.80 9.80 12.66
C LEU A 2 -15.52 9.88 11.80
N GLN A 3 -15.64 10.06 10.49
CA GLN A 3 -14.50 10.20 9.60
C GLN A 3 -13.67 11.45 9.88
N LYS A 4 -14.34 12.59 10.19
CA LYS A 4 -13.64 13.84 10.57
C LYS A 4 -12.93 13.71 11.92
N ARG A 5 -13.52 13.01 12.89
CA ARG A 5 -12.88 12.77 14.20
C ARG A 5 -11.66 11.86 14.07
N ASN A 6 -11.71 10.85 13.22
CA ASN A 6 -10.60 9.95 12.98
C ASN A 6 -9.45 10.66 12.25
N ALA A 7 -9.76 11.47 11.24
CA ALA A 7 -8.77 12.29 10.54
C ALA A 7 -8.07 13.28 11.48
N ALA A 8 -8.80 13.97 12.34
CA ALA A 8 -8.23 14.90 13.33
C ALA A 8 -7.34 14.18 14.36
N LYS A 9 -7.72 12.97 14.78
CA LYS A 9 -6.89 12.15 15.68
C LYS A 9 -5.60 11.69 15.02
N VAL A 10 -5.66 11.36 13.72
CA VAL A 10 -4.48 10.94 12.94
C VAL A 10 -3.52 12.11 12.73
N GLU A 11 -4.02 13.32 12.43
CA GLU A 11 -3.19 14.54 12.33
C GLU A 11 -2.44 14.84 13.62
N LYS A 12 -3.11 14.74 14.78
CA LYS A 12 -2.47 14.94 16.09
C LYS A 12 -1.35 13.95 16.36
N LYS A 13 -1.39 12.75 15.76
CA LYS A 13 -0.42 11.69 15.97
C LYS A 13 0.73 11.71 14.97
N ALA A 14 0.62 12.47 13.87
CA ALA A 14 1.59 12.46 12.77
C ALA A 14 3.01 12.82 13.23
N GLY A 15 3.18 13.67 14.26
CA GLY A 15 4.46 14.05 14.81
C GLY A 15 5.06 13.09 15.84
N ARG A 16 4.34 12.01 16.22
CA ARG A 16 4.81 11.05 17.21
C ARG A 16 5.76 10.03 16.59
N THR A 17 6.70 9.53 17.37
CA THR A 17 7.63 8.48 16.92
C THR A 17 6.97 7.11 17.05
N ALA A 18 6.90 6.37 15.94
CA ALA A 18 6.46 4.99 15.90
C ALA A 18 7.65 4.10 15.54
N ALA A 19 8.32 3.59 16.57
CA ALA A 19 9.54 2.77 16.42
C ALA A 19 9.40 1.38 17.07
N GLU A 20 8.29 1.12 17.71
CA GLU A 20 7.88 -0.19 18.22
C GLU A 20 6.98 -0.88 17.21
N GLY A 21 6.42 -2.02 17.56
CA GLY A 21 5.54 -2.78 16.69
C GLY A 21 6.04 -4.20 16.50
N LEU A 22 5.93 -4.72 15.29
CA LEU A 22 6.38 -6.09 15.00
C LEU A 22 6.89 -6.24 13.57
N ILE A 23 7.69 -7.29 13.38
CA ILE A 23 8.03 -7.85 12.08
C ILE A 23 7.13 -9.07 11.87
N GLN A 24 6.37 -9.06 10.79
CA GLN A 24 5.49 -10.17 10.42
C GLN A 24 6.00 -10.86 9.17
N THR A 25 5.87 -12.16 9.13
CA THR A 25 6.23 -12.98 7.98
C THR A 25 5.01 -13.72 7.45
N TYR A 26 5.05 -14.01 6.16
CA TYR A 26 4.10 -14.90 5.50
C TYR A 26 4.85 -15.73 4.47
N LEU A 27 4.73 -17.05 4.57
CA LEU A 27 5.23 -17.96 3.55
C LEU A 27 4.02 -18.72 3.01
N HIS A 28 3.78 -18.59 1.71
CA HIS A 28 2.68 -19.29 1.07
C HIS A 28 2.89 -20.81 1.16
N HIS A 29 1.83 -21.57 1.28
CA HIS A 29 1.88 -23.01 1.55
C HIS A 29 2.68 -23.82 0.52
N ASP A 30 2.76 -23.33 -0.71
CA ASP A 30 3.54 -23.96 -1.79
C ASP A 30 5.05 -23.63 -1.73
N GLY A 31 5.49 -22.77 -0.80
CA GLY A 31 6.87 -22.36 -0.64
C GLY A 31 7.43 -21.46 -1.75
N ARG A 32 6.56 -20.91 -2.60
CA ARG A 32 6.98 -20.14 -3.79
C ARG A 32 6.93 -18.63 -3.60
N THR A 33 6.26 -18.15 -2.58
CA THR A 33 6.14 -16.70 -2.28
C THR A 33 6.30 -16.48 -0.79
N GLY A 34 7.18 -15.55 -0.43
CA GLY A 34 7.42 -15.17 0.96
C GLY A 34 7.43 -13.66 1.13
N VAL A 35 6.93 -13.19 2.26
CA VAL A 35 6.84 -11.76 2.61
C VAL A 35 7.34 -11.56 4.04
N ILE A 36 8.11 -10.48 4.23
CA ILE A 36 8.47 -9.95 5.55
C ILE A 36 8.05 -8.48 5.55
N ALA A 37 7.28 -8.05 6.55
CA ALA A 37 6.83 -6.67 6.67
C ALA A 37 7.08 -6.13 8.07
N GLU A 38 7.42 -4.85 8.16
CA GLU A 38 7.55 -4.11 9.41
C GLU A 38 6.37 -3.18 9.56
N VAL A 39 5.57 -3.39 10.61
CA VAL A 39 4.45 -2.53 10.99
C VAL A 39 4.76 -1.92 12.35
N ASN A 40 4.84 -0.59 12.38
CA ASN A 40 5.25 0.13 13.57
C ASN A 40 4.07 0.70 14.35
N SER A 41 4.27 0.78 15.67
CA SER A 41 3.40 1.45 16.64
C SER A 41 4.24 2.35 17.54
N GLU A 42 3.58 3.15 18.38
CA GLU A 42 4.30 4.01 19.34
C GLU A 42 4.84 3.23 20.52
N THR A 43 4.06 2.24 21.01
CA THR A 43 4.43 1.42 22.19
C THR A 43 4.49 -0.05 21.85
N ASP A 44 5.24 -0.80 22.65
CA ASP A 44 5.34 -2.26 22.55
C ASP A 44 4.06 -2.99 22.98
N PHE A 45 3.18 -2.32 23.73
CA PHE A 45 1.88 -2.88 24.12
C PHE A 45 1.00 -3.18 22.90
N VAL A 46 1.04 -2.33 21.88
CA VAL A 46 0.27 -2.52 20.64
C VAL A 46 0.72 -3.77 19.89
N ALA A 47 2.01 -4.10 19.95
CA ALA A 47 2.52 -5.33 19.33
C ALA A 47 1.87 -6.61 19.90
N LYS A 48 1.28 -6.53 21.09
CA LYS A 48 0.56 -7.63 21.75
C LYS A 48 -0.94 -7.58 21.50
N ASN A 49 -1.44 -6.50 20.90
CA ASN A 49 -2.85 -6.33 20.57
C ASN A 49 -3.25 -7.27 19.43
N GLU A 50 -4.31 -8.04 19.61
CA GLU A 50 -4.72 -9.04 18.62
C GLU A 50 -5.19 -8.43 17.31
N ASP A 51 -5.89 -7.29 17.32
CA ASP A 51 -6.34 -6.61 16.10
C ASP A 51 -5.14 -6.10 15.29
N PHE A 52 -4.12 -5.58 15.96
CA PHE A 52 -2.88 -5.16 15.33
C PHE A 52 -2.13 -6.35 14.71
N ARG A 53 -2.00 -7.43 15.45
CA ARG A 53 -1.33 -8.65 14.98
C ARG A 53 -2.07 -9.28 13.79
N GLN A 54 -3.40 -9.30 13.85
CA GLN A 54 -4.22 -9.82 12.75
C GLN A 54 -4.06 -8.95 11.50
N PHE A 55 -4.06 -7.62 11.67
CA PHE A 55 -3.80 -6.71 10.56
C PHE A 55 -2.44 -6.99 9.92
N ALA A 56 -1.39 -7.19 10.71
CA ALA A 56 -0.05 -7.48 10.20
C ALA A 56 -0.01 -8.80 9.42
N ARG A 57 -0.67 -9.85 9.91
CA ARG A 57 -0.79 -11.13 9.19
C ARG A 57 -1.51 -10.98 7.86
N ASP A 58 -2.66 -10.33 7.88
CA ASP A 58 -3.48 -10.10 6.68
C ASP A 58 -2.76 -9.20 5.67
N LEU A 59 -2.01 -8.21 6.14
CA LEU A 59 -1.19 -7.34 5.30
C LEU A 59 -0.13 -8.14 4.53
N CYS A 60 0.55 -9.06 5.19
CA CYS A 60 1.55 -9.91 4.52
C CYS A 60 0.91 -10.82 3.46
N MET A 61 -0.27 -11.36 3.72
CA MET A 61 -1.05 -12.11 2.73
C MET A 61 -1.45 -11.23 1.55
N HIS A 62 -1.88 -10.00 1.81
CA HIS A 62 -2.22 -9.02 0.78
C HIS A 62 -1.01 -8.71 -0.11
N ILE A 63 0.16 -8.45 0.49
CA ILE A 63 1.40 -8.18 -0.24
C ILE A 63 1.78 -9.39 -1.12
N ALA A 64 1.67 -10.59 -0.60
CA ALA A 64 1.93 -11.80 -1.36
C ALA A 64 1.00 -11.92 -2.59
N ALA A 65 -0.29 -11.59 -2.41
CA ALA A 65 -1.30 -11.71 -3.47
C ALA A 65 -1.20 -10.60 -4.52
N LEU A 66 -1.01 -9.34 -4.12
CA LEU A 66 -1.09 -8.18 -5.02
C LEU A 66 0.25 -7.61 -5.46
N SER A 67 1.35 -8.05 -4.85
CA SER A 67 2.70 -7.66 -5.28
C SER A 67 2.91 -6.15 -5.48
N PRO A 68 2.65 -5.30 -4.45
CA PRO A 68 2.93 -3.87 -4.57
C PRO A 68 4.42 -3.61 -4.73
N THR A 69 4.77 -2.54 -5.43
CA THR A 69 6.17 -2.13 -5.63
C THR A 69 6.65 -1.20 -4.53
N TYR A 70 5.78 -0.31 -4.05
CA TYR A 70 6.08 0.73 -3.07
C TYR A 70 5.11 0.66 -1.90
N VAL A 71 5.50 1.18 -0.74
CA VAL A 71 4.56 1.31 0.39
C VAL A 71 3.58 2.44 0.11
N ASN A 72 4.07 3.62 -0.27
CA ASN A 72 3.25 4.80 -0.53
C ASN A 72 3.75 5.56 -1.77
N ARG A 73 2.97 6.58 -2.17
CA ARG A 73 3.28 7.41 -3.34
C ARG A 73 4.59 8.17 -3.21
N ASP A 74 4.98 8.55 -1.98
CA ASP A 74 6.20 9.33 -1.72
C ASP A 74 7.47 8.55 -2.03
N GLU A 75 7.42 7.23 -2.02
CA GLU A 75 8.53 6.35 -2.36
C GLU A 75 8.75 6.21 -3.87
N VAL A 76 7.77 6.60 -4.69
CA VAL A 76 7.88 6.48 -6.13
C VAL A 76 8.84 7.55 -6.65
N PRO A 77 9.94 7.17 -7.33
CA PRO A 77 10.87 8.16 -7.90
C PRO A 77 10.16 9.13 -8.85
N ALA A 78 10.56 10.40 -8.82
CA ALA A 78 9.94 11.45 -9.63
C ALA A 78 9.98 11.16 -11.14
N ASP A 79 11.05 10.53 -11.62
CA ASP A 79 11.20 10.12 -13.02
C ASP A 79 10.22 9.01 -13.40
N VAL A 80 9.92 8.09 -12.49
CA VAL A 80 8.91 7.03 -12.69
C VAL A 80 7.52 7.66 -12.80
N VAL A 81 7.18 8.59 -11.90
CA VAL A 81 5.88 9.30 -11.96
C VAL A 81 5.76 10.06 -13.27
N ALA A 82 6.79 10.83 -13.66
CA ALA A 82 6.79 11.59 -14.90
C ALA A 82 6.58 10.68 -16.12
N LYS A 83 7.20 9.51 -16.12
CA LYS A 83 7.04 8.51 -17.19
C LYS A 83 5.60 7.99 -17.26
N GLN A 84 4.99 7.72 -16.13
CA GLN A 84 3.59 7.26 -16.08
C GLN A 84 2.61 8.34 -16.56
N VAL A 85 2.87 9.61 -16.23
CA VAL A 85 2.08 10.74 -16.74
C VAL A 85 2.20 10.82 -18.26
N GLU A 86 3.41 10.73 -18.79
CA GLU A 86 3.68 10.75 -20.24
C GLU A 86 2.93 9.63 -20.97
N ILE A 87 3.02 8.40 -20.43
CA ILE A 87 2.33 7.23 -20.99
C ILE A 87 0.80 7.44 -20.96
N ALA A 88 0.28 7.92 -19.84
CA ALA A 88 -1.17 8.16 -19.68
C ALA A 88 -1.68 9.21 -20.67
N GLU A 89 -0.96 10.32 -20.83
CA GLU A 89 -1.33 11.36 -21.79
C GLU A 89 -1.30 10.87 -23.24
N ALA A 90 -0.27 10.08 -23.59
CA ALA A 90 -0.16 9.47 -24.92
C ALA A 90 -1.35 8.55 -25.21
N GLN A 91 -1.74 7.72 -24.25
CA GLN A 91 -2.89 6.83 -24.37
C GLN A 91 -4.19 7.60 -24.56
N VAL A 92 -4.37 8.69 -23.81
CA VAL A 92 -5.57 9.53 -23.92
C VAL A 92 -5.65 10.20 -25.29
N ARG A 93 -4.54 10.67 -25.85
CA ARG A 93 -4.47 11.24 -27.20
C ARG A 93 -4.82 10.20 -28.27
N GLU A 94 -4.31 8.97 -28.12
CA GLU A 94 -4.65 7.86 -29.02
C GLU A 94 -6.15 7.53 -29.00
N MET A 95 -6.82 7.75 -27.88
CA MET A 95 -8.27 7.59 -27.74
C MET A 95 -9.06 8.69 -28.49
N GLY A 96 -8.38 9.68 -29.06
CA GLY A 96 -9.00 10.76 -29.81
C GLY A 96 -9.69 11.81 -28.94
N LYS A 97 -9.31 11.91 -27.67
CA LYS A 97 -9.90 12.89 -26.76
C LYS A 97 -9.38 14.31 -27.08
N PRO A 98 -10.22 15.37 -26.86
CA PRO A 98 -9.79 16.74 -27.04
C PRO A 98 -8.58 17.10 -26.19
N GLU A 99 -7.63 17.85 -26.75
CA GLU A 99 -6.35 18.19 -26.07
C GLU A 99 -6.56 18.86 -24.70
N HIS A 100 -7.58 19.71 -24.55
CA HIS A 100 -7.86 20.37 -23.28
C HIS A 100 -8.35 19.41 -22.17
N LEU A 101 -8.81 18.22 -22.51
CA LEU A 101 -9.24 17.18 -21.56
C LEU A 101 -8.13 16.17 -21.23
N VAL A 102 -7.04 16.15 -22.02
CA VAL A 102 -5.97 15.16 -21.87
C VAL A 102 -5.38 15.12 -20.45
N PRO A 103 -4.96 16.25 -19.83
CA PRO A 103 -4.39 16.19 -18.49
C PRO A 103 -5.31 15.63 -17.44
N ARG A 104 -6.59 15.98 -17.50
CA ARG A 104 -7.61 15.52 -16.53
C ARG A 104 -7.89 14.03 -16.64
N ILE A 105 -8.02 13.52 -17.86
CA ILE A 105 -8.27 12.08 -18.10
C ILE A 105 -7.01 11.28 -17.73
N ALA A 106 -5.83 11.80 -18.10
CA ALA A 106 -4.54 11.17 -17.76
C ALA A 106 -4.33 11.07 -16.24
N GLU A 107 -4.76 12.07 -15.47
CA GLU A 107 -4.71 12.06 -14.01
C GLU A 107 -5.45 10.84 -13.42
N GLY A 108 -6.61 10.49 -13.96
CA GLY A 108 -7.36 9.29 -13.56
C GLY A 108 -6.60 8.01 -13.85
N LYS A 109 -5.88 7.93 -14.97
CA LYS A 109 -5.04 6.77 -15.31
C LYS A 109 -3.83 6.65 -14.40
N VAL A 110 -3.19 7.76 -14.04
CA VAL A 110 -2.08 7.80 -13.09
C VAL A 110 -2.55 7.37 -11.69
N LYS A 111 -3.72 7.82 -11.28
CA LYS A 111 -4.34 7.39 -10.02
C LYS A 111 -4.55 5.86 -9.98
N ALA A 112 -5.01 5.28 -11.09
CA ALA A 112 -5.15 3.83 -11.21
C ALA A 112 -3.80 3.12 -11.12
N TRP A 113 -2.76 3.70 -11.72
CA TRP A 113 -1.41 3.16 -11.61
C TRP A 113 -0.91 3.14 -10.16
N TYR A 114 -1.15 4.21 -9.39
CA TYR A 114 -0.84 4.22 -7.95
C TYR A 114 -1.60 3.13 -7.20
N ALA A 115 -2.88 2.93 -7.51
CA ALA A 115 -3.70 1.89 -6.89
C ALA A 115 -3.21 0.48 -7.20
N ASP A 116 -2.46 0.28 -8.29
CA ASP A 116 -1.85 -1.01 -8.62
C ASP A 116 -0.48 -1.21 -7.97
N ASN A 117 0.28 -0.14 -7.75
CA ASN A 117 1.70 -0.23 -7.41
C ASN A 117 2.06 0.22 -5.99
N CYS A 118 1.23 1.03 -5.35
CA CYS A 118 1.45 1.52 -3.98
C CYS A 118 0.56 0.77 -3.00
N LEU A 119 1.17 0.10 -2.02
CA LEU A 119 0.46 -0.71 -1.02
C LEU A 119 -0.69 0.03 -0.36
N LEU A 120 -0.46 1.28 0.09
CA LEU A 120 -1.48 2.05 0.79
C LEU A 120 -2.67 2.43 -0.09
N ASP A 121 -2.50 2.48 -1.41
CA ASP A 121 -3.55 2.80 -2.38
C ASP A 121 -4.27 1.56 -2.91
N GLN A 122 -3.73 0.37 -2.71
CA GLN A 122 -4.35 -0.87 -3.19
C GLN A 122 -5.63 -1.18 -2.43
N PRO A 123 -6.70 -1.63 -3.14
CA PRO A 123 -7.87 -2.18 -2.45
C PRO A 123 -7.46 -3.36 -1.58
N TYR A 124 -7.75 -3.28 -0.27
CA TYR A 124 -7.31 -4.28 0.70
C TYR A 124 -8.09 -5.58 0.53
N VAL A 125 -7.40 -6.69 0.27
CA VAL A 125 -8.02 -7.98 -0.04
C VAL A 125 -8.88 -8.54 1.08
N LYS A 126 -8.60 -8.15 2.33
CA LYS A 126 -9.36 -8.58 3.51
C LYS A 126 -10.49 -7.63 3.89
N ASP A 127 -10.66 -6.54 3.16
CA ASP A 127 -11.73 -5.58 3.42
C ASP A 127 -12.92 -5.86 2.49
N GLU A 128 -14.05 -6.24 3.08
CA GLU A 128 -15.28 -6.52 2.33
C GLU A 128 -15.81 -5.31 1.55
N LYS A 129 -15.43 -4.10 1.99
CA LYS A 129 -15.84 -2.84 1.34
C LYS A 129 -14.85 -2.37 0.29
N ASN A 130 -13.79 -3.13 0.00
CA ASN A 130 -12.73 -2.78 -0.96
C ASN A 130 -12.07 -1.44 -0.71
N ARG A 131 -11.97 -1.01 0.56
CA ARG A 131 -11.26 0.22 0.91
C ARG A 131 -9.76 0.03 0.76
N ALA A 132 -9.05 1.12 0.47
CA ALA A 132 -7.60 1.07 0.36
C ALA A 132 -6.94 0.66 1.68
N VAL A 133 -5.79 -0.01 1.59
CA VAL A 133 -5.00 -0.43 2.76
C VAL A 133 -4.76 0.73 3.72
N GLY A 134 -4.41 1.91 3.20
CA GLY A 134 -4.18 3.12 4.00
C GLY A 134 -5.41 3.57 4.80
N VAL A 135 -6.60 3.40 4.25
CA VAL A 135 -7.86 3.72 4.95
C VAL A 135 -8.09 2.74 6.11
N VAL A 136 -7.88 1.46 5.88
CA VAL A 136 -8.01 0.43 6.93
C VAL A 136 -6.98 0.64 8.04
N LEU A 137 -5.74 0.97 7.67
CA LEU A 137 -4.68 1.31 8.63
C LEU A 137 -5.06 2.52 9.50
N THR A 138 -5.59 3.57 8.90
CA THR A 138 -6.05 4.79 9.59
C THR A 138 -7.18 4.47 10.57
N GLU A 139 -8.14 3.64 10.16
CA GLU A 139 -9.24 3.20 11.02
C GLU A 139 -8.71 2.41 12.22
N LEU A 140 -7.79 1.49 12.01
CA LEU A 140 -7.16 0.71 13.07
C LEU A 140 -6.38 1.61 14.04
N ALA A 141 -5.60 2.58 13.51
CA ALA A 141 -4.88 3.56 14.31
C ALA A 141 -5.83 4.40 15.19
N GLY A 142 -6.98 4.79 14.65
CA GLY A 142 -8.02 5.49 15.40
C GLY A 142 -8.63 4.65 16.52
N LYS A 143 -8.83 3.37 16.27
CA LYS A 143 -9.38 2.41 17.26
C LYS A 143 -8.38 2.12 18.38
N ILE A 144 -7.11 1.89 18.04
CA ILE A 144 -6.04 1.59 19.01
C ILE A 144 -5.62 2.83 19.79
N GLY A 145 -5.69 4.02 19.16
CA GLY A 145 -5.32 5.27 19.79
C GLY A 145 -3.85 5.64 19.65
N GLU A 146 -3.11 4.97 18.77
CA GLU A 146 -1.69 5.24 18.49
C GLU A 146 -1.45 5.46 17.00
N LYS A 147 -0.34 6.13 16.68
CA LYS A 147 0.19 6.20 15.33
C LYS A 147 0.62 4.80 14.89
N LEU A 148 0.15 4.34 13.73
CA LEU A 148 0.57 3.09 13.11
C LEU A 148 1.18 3.40 11.75
N VAL A 149 2.28 2.75 11.42
CA VAL A 149 3.00 2.94 10.17
C VAL A 149 3.36 1.58 9.56
N ILE A 150 3.02 1.39 8.31
CA ILE A 150 3.60 0.32 7.50
C ILE A 150 4.91 0.89 6.96
N ARG A 151 6.04 0.47 7.52
CA ARG A 151 7.33 1.08 7.21
C ARG A 151 7.95 0.53 5.93
N ARG A 152 8.01 -0.79 5.83
CA ARG A 152 8.70 -1.47 4.72
C ARG A 152 8.26 -2.92 4.63
N PHE A 153 8.51 -3.52 3.45
CA PHE A 153 8.32 -4.94 3.24
C PHE A 153 9.32 -5.46 2.21
N VAL A 154 9.51 -6.77 2.22
CA VAL A 154 10.24 -7.51 1.19
C VAL A 154 9.32 -8.62 0.73
N ARG A 155 9.20 -8.79 -0.59
CA ARG A 155 8.46 -9.90 -1.20
C ARG A 155 9.39 -10.66 -2.12
N TYR A 156 9.50 -11.95 -1.89
CA TYR A 156 10.20 -12.85 -2.80
C TYR A 156 9.22 -13.79 -3.47
N GLU A 157 9.39 -13.96 -4.76
CA GLU A 157 8.70 -14.97 -5.55
C GLU A 157 9.74 -15.82 -6.25
N LEU A 158 9.58 -17.14 -6.13
CA LEU A 158 10.54 -18.11 -6.68
C LEU A 158 10.71 -17.90 -8.19
N GLY A 159 11.94 -17.70 -8.62
CA GLY A 159 12.28 -17.53 -10.02
C GLY A 159 12.00 -16.15 -10.60
N ASP A 160 11.53 -15.19 -9.77
CA ASP A 160 11.32 -13.81 -10.22
C ASP A 160 12.64 -13.19 -10.72
N GLY A 161 12.59 -12.55 -11.88
CA GLY A 161 13.78 -11.96 -12.51
C GLY A 161 14.69 -12.94 -13.24
N ILE A 162 14.41 -14.23 -13.21
CA ILE A 162 15.17 -15.22 -13.95
C ILE A 162 14.46 -15.50 -15.27
N GLU A 163 15.22 -15.34 -16.37
CA GLU A 163 14.71 -15.66 -17.70
C GLU A 163 14.48 -17.17 -17.85
N LYS A 164 13.23 -17.59 -18.05
CA LYS A 164 12.90 -18.99 -18.29
C LYS A 164 13.21 -19.34 -19.75
N LYS A 165 14.08 -20.33 -19.96
CA LYS A 165 14.27 -20.89 -21.29
C LYS A 165 12.95 -21.57 -21.71
N THR A 166 12.37 -21.11 -22.80
CA THR A 166 11.30 -21.82 -23.49
C THR A 166 11.91 -22.95 -24.32
N ASP A 167 11.57 -24.18 -24.00
CA ASP A 167 11.90 -25.34 -24.83
C ASP A 167 11.06 -25.35 -26.12
#